data_1e06b27f08a8c5d98114bac298a9330f
#
_entry.id   1e06b27f08a8c5d98114bac298a9330f
#
_cell.length_a   1.000
_cell.length_b   1.000
_cell.length_c   1.000
_cell.angle_alpha   90.00
_cell.angle_beta   90.00
_cell.angle_gamma   90.00
#
_symmetry.space_group_name_H-M   'P 1'
#
loop_
_entity.id
_entity.type
_entity.pdbx_description
1 polymer ?
#
loop_
_entity_poly.entity_id
_entity_poly.type
_entity_poly.pdbx_seq_one_letter_code
_entity_poly.pdbx_strand_id
1 'polypeptide(L)'
;MMLVALSSIVLCSATACADNDKPIDVSNLPAKAQTTLTTHFNKQKVVLATIEAGIVNKSYDVVLQNGTKLEFDKKGNLTEVDCKQGTVPANLIPQPIQSYLQATYPGQSVKKIEIDRNEHEVKLTNGLDITFNKHFKVIDID
;
A
#
# COMPACT_ATOMS: atom_id res chain seq x y z
N MET A 1 -15.80 49.93 30.72
CA MET A 1 -14.95 48.77 30.84
C MET A 1 -15.02 47.98 29.53
N MET A 2 -14.01 48.05 28.70
CA MET A 2 -13.92 47.33 27.43
C MET A 2 -13.24 45.97 27.67
N LEU A 3 -13.97 44.88 27.44
CA LEU A 3 -13.40 43.56 27.39
C LEU A 3 -12.94 43.30 25.95
N VAL A 4 -11.64 43.29 25.74
CA VAL A 4 -11.05 42.87 24.46
C VAL A 4 -10.88 41.35 24.49
N ALA A 5 -11.73 40.67 23.76
CA ALA A 5 -11.58 39.22 23.52
C ALA A 5 -10.49 39.02 22.44
N LEU A 6 -9.30 38.60 22.87
CA LEU A 6 -8.27 38.14 21.96
C LEU A 6 -8.71 36.78 21.39
N SER A 7 -9.18 36.79 20.16
CA SER A 7 -9.40 35.55 19.37
C SER A 7 -8.03 35.05 18.89
N SER A 8 -7.53 34.00 19.57
CA SER A 8 -6.33 33.29 19.11
C SER A 8 -6.68 32.46 17.89
N ILE A 9 -6.33 32.97 16.72
CA ILE A 9 -6.34 32.16 15.49
C ILE A 9 -5.18 31.19 15.58
N VAL A 10 -5.47 29.95 15.93
CA VAL A 10 -4.52 28.85 15.76
C VAL A 10 -4.41 28.60 14.27
N LEU A 11 -3.36 29.15 13.69
CA LEU A 11 -2.94 28.80 12.33
C LEU A 11 -2.40 27.37 12.38
N CYS A 12 -3.25 26.40 12.04
CA CYS A 12 -2.80 25.05 11.74
C CYS A 12 -1.95 25.13 10.47
N SER A 13 -0.63 25.20 10.65
CA SER A 13 0.32 25.01 9.57
C SER A 13 0.22 23.56 9.12
N ALA A 14 -0.67 23.30 8.17
CA ALA A 14 -0.58 22.08 7.38
C ALA A 14 0.73 22.18 6.61
N THR A 15 1.77 21.49 7.10
CA THR A 15 2.92 21.17 6.28
C THR A 15 2.39 20.32 5.14
N ALA A 16 2.07 20.98 4.04
CA ALA A 16 1.89 20.31 2.77
C ALA A 16 3.24 19.68 2.44
N CYS A 17 3.38 18.38 2.67
CA CYS A 17 4.37 17.61 1.96
C CYS A 17 4.09 17.86 0.49
N ALA A 18 5.09 18.36 -0.24
CA ALA A 18 4.98 18.63 -1.66
C ALA A 18 5.07 17.29 -2.43
N ASP A 19 4.16 16.39 -2.13
CA ASP A 19 3.90 15.23 -2.95
C ASP A 19 2.96 15.71 -4.06
N ASN A 20 3.33 15.42 -5.30
CA ASN A 20 2.52 15.75 -6.47
C ASN A 20 1.27 14.85 -6.57
N ASP A 21 0.83 14.32 -5.44
CA ASP A 21 -0.33 13.44 -5.34
C ASP A 21 -1.61 14.23 -5.54
N LYS A 22 -2.34 13.88 -6.57
CA LYS A 22 -3.64 14.47 -6.87
C LYS A 22 -4.74 13.47 -6.60
N PRO A 23 -5.77 13.80 -5.80
CA PRO A 23 -6.94 12.95 -5.66
C PRO A 23 -7.62 12.72 -7.01
N ILE A 24 -8.04 11.48 -7.24
CA ILE A 24 -8.78 11.07 -8.43
C ILE A 24 -9.99 10.22 -8.04
N ASP A 25 -10.94 10.10 -8.97
CA ASP A 25 -12.02 9.13 -8.84
C ASP A 25 -11.50 7.71 -9.09
N VAL A 26 -12.07 6.71 -8.41
CA VAL A 26 -11.72 5.30 -8.60
C VAL A 26 -11.88 4.84 -10.05
N SER A 27 -12.87 5.41 -10.75
CA SER A 27 -13.09 5.14 -12.18
C SER A 27 -11.94 5.60 -13.09
N ASN A 28 -11.09 6.48 -12.62
CA ASN A 28 -9.90 6.95 -13.33
C ASN A 28 -8.64 6.11 -13.06
N LEU A 29 -8.73 5.10 -12.20
CA LEU A 29 -7.67 4.11 -12.05
C LEU A 29 -7.56 3.23 -13.31
N PRO A 30 -6.37 2.71 -13.63
CA PRO A 30 -6.22 1.71 -14.68
C PRO A 30 -7.14 0.50 -14.46
N ALA A 31 -7.65 -0.10 -15.52
CA ALA A 31 -8.61 -1.21 -15.46
C ALA A 31 -8.09 -2.39 -14.61
N LYS A 32 -6.80 -2.70 -14.67
CA LYS A 32 -6.17 -3.73 -13.83
C LYS A 32 -6.27 -3.42 -12.34
N ALA A 33 -6.02 -2.16 -11.96
CA ALA A 33 -6.14 -1.71 -10.57
C ALA A 33 -7.58 -1.84 -10.08
N GLN A 34 -8.56 -1.41 -10.88
CA GLN A 34 -9.97 -1.58 -10.55
C GLN A 34 -10.34 -3.06 -10.38
N THR A 35 -9.84 -3.93 -11.25
CA THR A 35 -10.06 -5.39 -11.15
C THR A 35 -9.46 -5.95 -9.86
N THR A 36 -8.26 -5.54 -9.48
CA THR A 36 -7.63 -5.96 -8.22
C THR A 36 -8.48 -5.55 -7.02
N LEU A 37 -8.98 -4.32 -6.99
CA LEU A 37 -9.86 -3.84 -5.93
C LEU A 37 -11.15 -4.65 -5.83
N THR A 38 -11.82 -4.90 -6.94
CA THR A 38 -13.10 -5.63 -6.96
C THR A 38 -12.93 -7.13 -6.67
N THR A 39 -11.81 -7.73 -7.05
CA THR A 39 -11.55 -9.16 -6.85
C THR A 39 -11.07 -9.48 -5.43
N HIS A 40 -10.15 -8.68 -4.90
CA HIS A 40 -9.45 -9.01 -3.65
C HIS A 40 -9.86 -8.14 -2.46
N PHE A 41 -10.46 -6.98 -2.70
CA PHE A 41 -10.82 -6.01 -1.67
C PHE A 41 -12.26 -5.53 -1.76
N ASN A 42 -13.15 -6.33 -2.33
CA ASN A 42 -14.56 -5.97 -2.58
C ASN A 42 -15.38 -5.65 -1.32
N LYS A 43 -14.92 -6.13 -0.16
CA LYS A 43 -15.56 -5.87 1.15
C LYS A 43 -15.13 -4.56 1.79
N GLN A 44 -14.14 -3.88 1.21
CA GLN A 44 -13.59 -2.64 1.72
C GLN A 44 -13.98 -1.47 0.81
N LYS A 45 -14.34 -0.35 1.43
CA LYS A 45 -14.54 0.91 0.72
C LYS A 45 -13.21 1.58 0.43
N VAL A 46 -13.05 2.12 -0.78
CA VAL A 46 -11.99 3.06 -1.10
C VAL A 46 -12.33 4.41 -0.47
N VAL A 47 -11.47 4.92 0.39
CA VAL A 47 -11.64 6.24 1.02
C VAL A 47 -10.83 7.32 0.33
N LEU A 48 -9.77 6.95 -0.38
CA LEU A 48 -8.93 7.86 -1.15
C LEU A 48 -8.26 7.11 -2.30
N ALA A 49 -8.26 7.70 -3.47
CA ALA A 49 -7.40 7.30 -4.58
C ALA A 49 -6.64 8.53 -5.07
N THR A 50 -5.35 8.39 -5.29
CA THR A 50 -4.47 9.47 -5.78
C THR A 50 -3.65 9.00 -6.96
N ILE A 51 -3.26 9.96 -7.79
CA ILE A 51 -2.29 9.78 -8.84
C ILE A 51 -1.05 10.59 -8.50
N GLU A 52 0.11 9.95 -8.46
CA GLU A 52 1.40 10.60 -8.45
C GLU A 52 1.92 10.67 -9.89
N ALA A 53 2.05 11.87 -10.41
CA ALA A 53 2.57 12.11 -11.75
C ALA A 53 3.98 12.70 -11.65
N GLY A 54 4.99 11.85 -11.59
CA GLY A 54 6.39 12.24 -11.74
C GLY A 54 6.75 12.52 -13.21
N ILE A 55 7.92 13.10 -13.42
CA ILE A 55 8.42 13.41 -14.79
C ILE A 55 8.63 12.13 -15.60
N VAL A 56 8.99 11.02 -14.96
CA VAL A 56 9.35 9.75 -15.61
C VAL A 56 8.37 8.64 -15.27
N ASN A 57 7.83 8.62 -14.06
CA ASN A 57 6.97 7.55 -13.55
C ASN A 57 5.62 8.10 -13.10
N LYS A 58 4.60 7.35 -13.41
CA LYS A 58 3.23 7.56 -12.92
C LYS A 58 2.85 6.37 -12.05
N SER A 59 2.35 6.63 -10.86
CA SER A 59 1.82 5.61 -9.94
C SER A 59 0.47 6.03 -9.39
N TYR A 60 -0.22 5.09 -8.80
CA TYR A 60 -1.52 5.30 -8.20
C TYR A 60 -1.53 4.70 -6.80
N ASP A 61 -2.02 5.47 -5.84
CA ASP A 61 -2.22 5.03 -4.46
C ASP A 61 -3.70 4.92 -4.16
N VAL A 62 -4.07 3.89 -3.44
CA VAL A 62 -5.44 3.66 -2.97
C VAL A 62 -5.40 3.36 -1.47
N VAL A 63 -6.22 4.06 -0.70
CA VAL A 63 -6.41 3.81 0.72
C VAL A 63 -7.82 3.27 0.94
N LEU A 64 -7.91 2.13 1.62
CA LEU A 64 -9.17 1.50 1.98
C LEU A 64 -9.63 1.93 3.38
N GLN A 65 -10.90 1.71 3.67
CA GLN A 65 -11.52 2.11 4.94
C GLN A 65 -10.84 1.52 6.19
N ASN A 66 -10.28 0.31 6.08
CA ASN A 66 -9.53 -0.33 7.17
C ASN A 66 -8.07 0.16 7.28
N GLY A 67 -7.67 1.16 6.51
CA GLY A 67 -6.31 1.70 6.48
C GLY A 67 -5.33 0.95 5.58
N THR A 68 -5.76 -0.10 4.89
CA THR A 68 -4.91 -0.79 3.89
C THR A 68 -4.55 0.18 2.78
N LYS A 69 -3.26 0.29 2.50
CA LYS A 69 -2.72 1.07 1.38
C LYS A 69 -2.32 0.12 0.25
N LEU A 70 -2.68 0.48 -0.97
CA LEU A 70 -2.33 -0.23 -2.19
C LEU A 70 -1.61 0.73 -3.13
N GLU A 71 -0.53 0.28 -3.74
CA GLU A 71 0.15 1.02 -4.81
C GLU A 71 0.09 0.25 -6.12
N PHE A 72 -0.09 0.99 -7.21
CA PHE A 72 -0.14 0.46 -8.57
C PHE A 72 0.79 1.25 -9.47
N ASP A 73 1.42 0.57 -10.41
CA ASP A 73 2.19 1.22 -11.46
C ASP A 73 1.28 1.91 -12.51
N LYS A 74 1.89 2.57 -13.47
CA LYS A 74 1.18 3.26 -14.56
C LYS A 74 0.26 2.36 -15.39
N LYS A 75 0.49 1.05 -15.39
CA LYS A 75 -0.33 0.06 -16.11
C LYS A 75 -1.43 -0.54 -15.22
N GLY A 76 -1.44 -0.21 -13.94
CA GLY A 76 -2.36 -0.77 -12.95
C GLY A 76 -1.91 -2.10 -12.37
N ASN A 77 -0.64 -2.49 -12.54
CA ASN A 77 -0.09 -3.63 -11.83
C ASN A 77 0.13 -3.27 -10.37
N LEU A 78 -0.24 -4.17 -9.47
CA LEU A 78 -0.04 -4.01 -8.04
C LEU A 78 1.46 -4.05 -7.71
N THR A 79 1.95 -3.04 -7.00
CA THR A 79 3.36 -2.93 -6.57
C THR A 79 3.52 -2.97 -5.06
N GLU A 80 2.50 -2.63 -4.30
CA GLU A 80 2.53 -2.71 -2.83
C GLU A 80 1.14 -2.97 -2.25
N VAL A 81 1.08 -3.78 -1.21
CA VAL A 81 -0.06 -3.88 -0.29
C VAL A 81 0.47 -3.75 1.13
N ASP A 82 0.02 -2.74 1.86
CA ASP A 82 0.34 -2.52 3.27
C ASP A 82 -0.94 -2.54 4.11
N CYS A 83 -1.11 -3.60 4.90
CA CYS A 83 -2.29 -3.78 5.77
C CYS A 83 -2.01 -3.25 7.17
N LYS A 84 -2.68 -2.18 7.57
CA LYS A 84 -2.63 -1.66 8.95
C LYS A 84 -3.35 -2.59 9.91
N GLN A 85 -4.50 -3.09 9.48
CA GLN A 85 -5.33 -4.05 10.22
C GLN A 85 -5.60 -5.25 9.31
N GLY A 86 -5.24 -6.44 9.74
CA GLY A 86 -5.38 -7.65 8.95
C GLY A 86 -4.10 -8.03 8.20
N THR A 87 -4.27 -8.84 7.18
CA THR A 87 -3.17 -9.46 6.41
C THR A 87 -3.42 -9.38 4.91
N VAL A 88 -2.34 -9.48 4.14
CA VAL A 88 -2.41 -9.51 2.68
C VAL A 88 -3.17 -10.75 2.22
N PRO A 89 -4.15 -10.63 1.30
CA PRO A 89 -4.84 -11.77 0.72
C PRO A 89 -3.85 -12.78 0.11
N ALA A 90 -4.00 -14.05 0.45
CA ALA A 90 -3.08 -15.11 0.01
C ALA A 90 -2.92 -15.17 -1.52
N ASN A 91 -3.99 -14.90 -2.27
CA ASN A 91 -3.97 -14.91 -3.73
C ASN A 91 -3.06 -13.82 -4.36
N LEU A 92 -2.66 -12.83 -3.57
CA LEU A 92 -1.73 -11.76 -4.01
C LEU A 92 -0.28 -12.10 -3.71
N ILE A 93 -0.02 -13.17 -2.97
CA ILE A 93 1.32 -13.63 -2.61
C ILE A 93 1.72 -14.76 -3.55
N PRO A 94 2.87 -14.67 -4.25
CA PRO A 94 3.34 -15.75 -5.09
C PRO A 94 3.43 -17.09 -4.36
N GLN A 95 3.02 -18.17 -5.01
CA GLN A 95 2.97 -19.51 -4.39
C GLN A 95 4.31 -19.96 -3.81
N PRO A 96 5.47 -19.74 -4.44
CA PRO A 96 6.76 -20.12 -3.85
C PRO A 96 7.06 -19.39 -2.54
N ILE A 97 6.66 -18.12 -2.42
CA ILE A 97 6.78 -17.35 -1.17
C ILE A 97 5.87 -17.93 -0.09
N GLN A 98 4.60 -18.22 -0.42
CA GLN A 98 3.68 -18.86 0.53
C GLN A 98 4.23 -20.17 1.07
N SER A 99 4.75 -21.02 0.19
CA SER A 99 5.33 -22.32 0.56
C SER A 99 6.54 -22.17 1.49
N TYR A 100 7.41 -21.21 1.19
CA TYR A 100 8.56 -20.90 2.04
C TYR A 100 8.14 -20.43 3.44
N LEU A 101 7.18 -19.52 3.51
CA LEU A 101 6.69 -18.97 4.77
C LEU A 101 5.98 -20.03 5.63
N GLN A 102 5.19 -20.91 5.03
CA GLN A 102 4.55 -22.02 5.73
C GLN A 102 5.55 -23.01 6.33
N ALA A 103 6.63 -23.28 5.60
CA ALA A 103 7.68 -24.21 6.04
C ALA A 103 8.60 -23.60 7.12
N THR A 104 8.92 -22.31 7.00
CA THR A 104 9.96 -21.65 7.81
C THR A 104 9.37 -20.85 8.98
N TYR A 105 8.24 -20.18 8.77
CA TYR A 105 7.59 -19.32 9.76
C TYR A 105 6.11 -19.70 9.93
N PRO A 106 5.80 -20.93 10.34
CA PRO A 106 4.42 -21.35 10.55
C PRO A 106 3.75 -20.48 11.62
N GLY A 107 2.50 -20.08 11.37
CA GLY A 107 1.75 -19.20 12.26
C GLY A 107 1.97 -17.70 12.04
N GLN A 108 2.91 -17.30 11.18
CA GLN A 108 3.05 -15.91 10.75
C GLN A 108 2.27 -15.64 9.47
N SER A 109 1.68 -14.46 9.38
CA SER A 109 0.98 -13.98 8.19
C SER A 109 1.72 -12.79 7.58
N VAL A 110 1.44 -12.52 6.32
CA VAL A 110 2.03 -11.38 5.61
C VAL A 110 1.21 -10.13 5.89
N LYS A 111 1.84 -9.13 6.46
CA LYS A 111 1.25 -7.83 6.76
C LYS A 111 1.45 -6.82 5.62
N LYS A 112 2.57 -6.91 4.94
CA LYS A 112 2.93 -6.05 3.81
C LYS A 112 3.64 -6.88 2.75
N ILE A 113 3.40 -6.57 1.48
CA ILE A 113 4.18 -7.09 0.35
C ILE A 113 4.53 -5.94 -0.59
N GLU A 114 5.78 -5.89 -1.01
CA GLU A 114 6.27 -5.05 -2.09
C GLU A 114 6.69 -5.94 -3.26
N ILE A 115 6.30 -5.55 -4.46
CA ILE A 115 6.50 -6.32 -5.68
C ILE A 115 7.26 -5.46 -6.68
N ASP A 116 8.51 -5.81 -6.92
CA ASP A 116 9.32 -5.24 -7.99
C ASP A 116 9.64 -6.31 -9.05
N ARG A 117 10.20 -5.90 -10.18
CA ARG A 117 10.59 -6.80 -11.28
C ARG A 117 11.59 -7.88 -10.85
N ASN A 118 12.50 -7.53 -9.95
CA ASN A 118 13.62 -8.37 -9.55
C ASN A 118 13.51 -8.90 -8.13
N GLU A 119 12.64 -8.31 -7.33
CA GLU A 119 12.55 -8.60 -5.90
C GLU A 119 11.12 -8.56 -5.40
N HIS A 120 10.87 -9.35 -4.38
CA HIS A 120 9.66 -9.28 -3.57
C HIS A 120 10.07 -9.16 -2.11
N GLU A 121 9.55 -8.18 -1.43
CA GLU A 121 9.76 -8.03 0.00
C GLU A 121 8.45 -8.29 0.74
N VAL A 122 8.49 -9.10 1.78
CA VAL A 122 7.33 -9.35 2.65
C VAL A 122 7.67 -9.00 4.09
N LYS A 123 6.75 -8.30 4.74
CA LYS A 123 6.77 -8.09 6.19
C LYS A 123 5.78 -9.03 6.85
N LEU A 124 6.26 -9.80 7.82
CA LEU A 124 5.44 -10.72 8.60
C LEU A 124 4.80 -10.03 9.81
N THR A 125 3.81 -10.68 10.38
CA THR A 125 3.10 -10.19 11.59
C THR A 125 4.00 -10.10 12.82
N ASN A 126 5.11 -10.85 12.88
CA ASN A 126 6.14 -10.74 13.92
C ASN A 126 7.16 -9.61 13.70
N GLY A 127 7.05 -8.86 12.60
CA GLY A 127 7.92 -7.75 12.26
C GLY A 127 9.14 -8.08 11.40
N LEU A 128 9.37 -9.36 11.04
CA LEU A 128 10.43 -9.74 10.12
C LEU A 128 10.15 -9.25 8.71
N ASP A 129 11.17 -8.69 8.08
CA ASP A 129 11.19 -8.36 6.65
C ASP A 129 12.04 -9.40 5.92
N ILE A 130 11.48 -9.99 4.87
CA ILE A 130 12.16 -11.02 4.08
C ILE A 130 12.14 -10.62 2.61
N THR A 131 13.32 -10.50 2.02
CA THR A 131 13.48 -10.16 0.60
C THR A 131 13.79 -11.42 -0.21
N PHE A 132 13.06 -11.61 -1.29
CA PHE A 132 13.22 -12.67 -2.27
C PHE A 132 13.67 -12.09 -3.60
N ASN A 133 14.58 -12.77 -4.30
CA ASN A 133 14.95 -12.41 -5.65
C ASN A 133 13.87 -12.83 -6.68
N LYS A 134 14.09 -12.51 -7.96
CA LYS A 134 13.17 -12.86 -9.06
C LYS A 134 12.88 -14.38 -9.21
N HIS A 135 13.73 -15.23 -8.63
CA HIS A 135 13.56 -16.68 -8.60
C HIS A 135 12.95 -17.18 -7.28
N PHE A 136 12.42 -16.26 -6.46
CA PHE A 136 11.82 -16.55 -5.15
C PHE A 136 12.78 -17.18 -4.14
N LYS A 137 14.07 -16.90 -4.26
CA LYS A 137 15.07 -17.28 -3.27
C LYS A 137 15.29 -16.13 -2.30
N VAL A 138 15.38 -16.45 -1.01
CA VAL A 138 15.69 -15.47 0.03
C VAL A 138 17.09 -14.90 -0.17
N ILE A 139 17.19 -13.57 -0.19
CA ILE A 139 18.45 -12.85 -0.31
C ILE A 139 18.74 -11.94 0.89
N ASP A 140 17.72 -11.62 1.69
CA ASP A 140 17.88 -10.83 2.91
C ASP A 140 16.78 -11.14 3.92
N ILE A 141 17.09 -11.03 5.20
CA ILE A 141 16.17 -11.15 6.34
C ILE A 141 16.58 -10.13 7.40
N ASP A 142 15.66 -9.21 7.74
CA ASP A 142 15.82 -8.19 8.78
C ASP A 142 14.83 -8.34 9.94
#